data_8a476d863bbafdd03aa8467c0d6011ad
#
_entry.id   8a476d863bbafdd03aa8467c0d6011ad
#
_cell.length_a   1.000
_cell.length_b   1.000
_cell.length_c   1.000
_cell.angle_alpha   90.00
_cell.angle_beta   90.00
_cell.angle_gamma   90.00
#
_symmetry.space_group_name_H-M   'P 1'
#
loop_
_entity.id
_entity.type
_entity.pdbx_description
1 polymer ?
#
loop_
_entity_poly.entity_id
_entity_poly.type
_entity_poly.pdbx_seq_one_letter_code
_entity_poly.pdbx_strand_id
1 'polypeptide(L)'
;LYSDVHLQRLNFFASLFSRWKVRWDDILSRRDGAMDDGLYHLAVARHEAGDRDGLLDFLAFLGSRLVFLIDWNKARKRLRSLLGKSDAADLLKWAADEDVGHMGFLKCGGDELIYRGLALAARGDYRPGLFLHDVLPRHLAREFMQFVFRAASLGLREGKQILLIEDEVVVELSRFFRGAEERLLDMAAEHAALTWEVAAGLRDSLLRARLSDWQRHFGHTAERAKAWESQADDLVQAARLAMRRSEPAAFLAQLIEAADEVVDCLEDAAFRLTTLPAESNGELCRQLETLARLVLAAAQEYVKVVATARSGRDASSREDMQDLLAGVHRIIALEHECDDAERAAEAALLARAGSFRELYVLAETGKDLEQAADELMCVALKFRDHALSEVAAH
;
A
#
# COMPACT_ATOMS: atom_id res chain seq x y z
N LEU A 1 46.07 1.81 14.30
CA LEU A 1 45.55 2.67 15.36
C LEU A 1 44.62 3.71 14.76
N TYR A 2 43.39 3.75 15.27
CA TYR A 2 42.38 4.75 14.86
C TYR A 2 41.81 5.44 16.10
N SER A 3 41.74 6.76 16.08
CA SER A 3 41.17 7.57 17.15
C SER A 3 40.05 8.47 16.60
N ASP A 4 38.94 8.58 17.33
CA ASP A 4 37.80 9.39 16.96
C ASP A 4 37.08 9.94 18.20
N VAL A 5 36.54 11.13 18.08
CA VAL A 5 35.64 11.73 19.07
C VAL A 5 34.22 11.16 18.98
N HIS A 6 33.90 10.44 17.91
CA HIS A 6 32.59 9.85 17.67
C HIS A 6 32.68 8.31 17.64
N LEU A 7 32.28 7.65 18.70
CA LEU A 7 32.24 6.19 18.80
C LEU A 7 31.54 5.51 17.61
N GLN A 8 30.46 6.12 17.11
CA GLN A 8 29.69 5.57 15.98
C GLN A 8 30.49 5.60 14.66
N ARG A 9 31.32 6.63 14.43
CA ARG A 9 32.19 6.70 13.26
C ARG A 9 33.33 5.70 13.35
N LEU A 10 33.85 5.49 14.56
CA LEU A 10 34.86 4.45 14.82
C LEU A 10 34.29 3.06 14.54
N ASN A 11 33.10 2.75 15.08
CA ASN A 11 32.42 1.48 14.82
C ASN A 11 32.10 1.28 13.33
N PHE A 12 31.67 2.34 12.63
CA PHE A 12 31.47 2.30 11.20
C PHE A 12 32.77 1.95 10.48
N PHE A 13 33.87 2.65 10.77
CA PHE A 13 35.16 2.39 10.14
C PHE A 13 35.64 0.96 10.40
N ALA A 14 35.55 0.46 11.65
CA ALA A 14 35.89 -0.91 12.00
C ALA A 14 35.06 -1.93 11.20
N SER A 15 33.77 -1.64 10.98
CA SER A 15 32.87 -2.52 10.24
C SER A 15 33.20 -2.69 8.75
N LEU A 16 33.94 -1.74 8.16
CA LEU A 16 34.36 -1.81 6.76
C LEU A 16 35.38 -2.93 6.50
N PHE A 17 36.04 -3.42 7.54
CA PHE A 17 37.05 -4.49 7.45
C PHE A 17 36.47 -5.90 7.68
N SER A 18 35.17 -6.08 7.67
CA SER A 18 34.53 -7.38 7.91
C SER A 18 34.94 -8.48 6.92
N ARG A 19 35.40 -8.12 5.69
CA ARG A 19 35.90 -9.06 4.67
C ARG A 19 37.34 -9.47 4.88
N TRP A 20 38.08 -8.77 5.79
CA TRP A 20 39.46 -9.00 6.08
C TRP A 20 39.62 -9.71 7.46
N LYS A 21 40.63 -10.54 7.63
CA LYS A 21 40.95 -11.13 8.93
C LYS A 21 41.62 -10.10 9.84
N VAL A 22 40.85 -9.10 10.28
CA VAL A 22 41.32 -8.04 11.19
C VAL A 22 40.83 -8.33 12.59
N ARG A 23 41.74 -8.38 13.55
CA ARG A 23 41.40 -8.45 14.96
C ARG A 23 41.43 -7.06 15.58
N TRP A 24 40.34 -6.66 16.16
CA TRP A 24 40.17 -5.39 16.86
C TRP A 24 40.30 -5.64 18.36
N ASP A 25 41.14 -4.83 19.03
CA ASP A 25 41.20 -4.80 20.48
C ASP A 25 39.99 -4.02 21.03
N ASP A 26 39.74 -4.12 22.34
CA ASP A 26 38.66 -3.37 23.00
C ASP A 26 38.85 -1.86 22.83
N ILE A 27 37.73 -1.14 22.62
CA ILE A 27 37.76 0.31 22.43
C ILE A 27 38.07 0.98 23.77
N LEU A 28 39.17 1.70 23.80
CA LEU A 28 39.56 2.52 24.95
C LEU A 28 38.96 3.92 24.80
N SER A 29 38.29 4.38 25.85
CA SER A 29 37.73 5.76 25.91
C SER A 29 38.56 6.57 26.91
N ARG A 30 39.18 7.65 26.48
CA ARG A 30 40.01 8.54 27.30
C ARG A 30 39.59 9.99 27.17
N ARG A 31 39.69 10.74 28.25
CA ARG A 31 39.67 12.22 28.23
C ARG A 31 41.12 12.70 28.27
N ASP A 32 41.47 13.58 27.34
CA ASP A 32 42.78 14.23 27.32
C ASP A 32 42.62 15.74 27.47
N GLY A 33 43.06 16.30 28.59
CA GLY A 33 42.96 17.72 28.87
C GLY A 33 43.85 18.61 28.00
N ALA A 34 44.73 18.04 27.17
CA ALA A 34 45.53 18.78 26.18
C ALA A 34 44.79 18.96 24.84
N MET A 35 43.70 18.25 24.63
CA MET A 35 42.85 18.33 23.43
C MET A 35 41.42 18.62 23.86
N ASP A 36 40.95 19.85 23.79
CA ASP A 36 39.57 20.25 24.10
C ASP A 36 38.78 19.21 24.90
N ASP A 37 38.30 19.44 26.07
CA ASP A 37 37.66 18.55 27.07
C ASP A 37 36.79 17.36 26.53
N GLY A 38 37.10 16.83 25.36
CA GLY A 38 36.42 15.82 24.61
C GLY A 38 36.79 14.40 25.03
N LEU A 39 35.82 13.50 24.99
CA LEU A 39 36.02 12.06 25.11
C LEU A 39 36.52 11.49 23.78
N TYR A 40 37.71 10.91 23.77
CA TYR A 40 38.29 10.24 22.59
C TYR A 40 38.14 8.73 22.73
N HIS A 41 37.75 8.12 21.62
CA HIS A 41 37.68 6.66 21.48
C HIS A 41 38.84 6.20 20.63
N LEU A 42 39.57 5.20 21.12
CA LEU A 42 40.76 4.63 20.50
C LEU A 42 40.53 3.16 20.21
N ALA A 43 40.76 2.74 18.98
CA ALA A 43 40.77 1.34 18.60
C ALA A 43 42.10 0.93 17.96
N VAL A 44 42.58 -0.24 18.31
CA VAL A 44 43.76 -0.87 17.71
C VAL A 44 43.30 -2.07 16.91
N ALA A 45 43.76 -2.16 15.66
CA ALA A 45 43.49 -3.29 14.80
C ALA A 45 44.79 -3.95 14.37
N ARG A 46 44.78 -5.28 14.26
CA ARG A 46 45.92 -6.10 13.81
C ARG A 46 45.48 -6.93 12.60
N HIS A 47 46.29 -6.89 11.57
CA HIS A 47 46.15 -7.73 10.38
C HIS A 47 47.48 -8.38 10.07
N GLU A 48 47.47 -9.66 9.78
CA GLU A 48 48.66 -10.43 9.37
C GLU A 48 48.40 -10.92 7.94
N ALA A 49 49.21 -10.45 7.02
CA ALA A 49 49.19 -10.90 5.64
C ALA A 49 50.07 -12.16 5.46
N GLY A 50 49.65 -13.06 4.58
CA GLY A 50 50.41 -14.28 4.29
C GLY A 50 51.70 -14.03 3.47
N ASP A 51 51.67 -12.94 2.65
CA ASP A 51 52.78 -12.55 1.77
C ASP A 51 52.77 -11.04 1.54
N ARG A 52 53.69 -10.56 0.71
CA ARG A 52 53.88 -9.14 0.39
C ARG A 52 52.69 -8.59 -0.42
N ASP A 53 52.16 -9.38 -1.34
CA ASP A 53 51.05 -8.94 -2.23
C ASP A 53 49.77 -8.79 -1.44
N GLY A 54 49.44 -9.74 -0.55
CA GLY A 54 48.31 -9.63 0.36
C GLY A 54 48.41 -8.43 1.32
N LEU A 55 49.65 -8.05 1.73
CA LEU A 55 49.87 -6.85 2.53
C LEU A 55 49.57 -5.58 1.70
N LEU A 56 50.04 -5.53 0.45
CA LEU A 56 49.77 -4.39 -0.47
C LEU A 56 48.29 -4.24 -0.76
N ASP A 57 47.58 -5.33 -1.00
CA ASP A 57 46.14 -5.34 -1.21
C ASP A 57 45.38 -4.82 0.02
N PHE A 58 45.77 -5.26 1.21
CA PHE A 58 45.20 -4.75 2.46
C PHE A 58 45.48 -3.25 2.65
N LEU A 59 46.67 -2.76 2.35
CA LEU A 59 47.02 -1.34 2.48
C LEU A 59 46.26 -0.48 1.43
N ALA A 60 46.14 -0.98 0.22
CA ALA A 60 45.32 -0.32 -0.82
C ALA A 60 43.84 -0.24 -0.39
N PHE A 61 43.29 -1.35 0.13
CA PHE A 61 41.95 -1.35 0.68
C PHE A 61 41.80 -0.39 1.86
N LEU A 62 42.70 -0.40 2.82
CA LEU A 62 42.70 0.54 3.96
C LEU A 62 42.69 1.99 3.48
N GLY A 63 43.56 2.34 2.50
CA GLY A 63 43.61 3.67 1.91
C GLY A 63 42.27 4.09 1.28
N SER A 64 41.66 3.18 0.53
CA SER A 64 40.37 3.43 -0.12
C SER A 64 39.23 3.66 0.90
N ARG A 65 39.29 3.07 2.10
CA ARG A 65 38.24 3.24 3.13
C ARG A 65 38.33 4.58 3.86
N LEU A 66 39.48 5.22 3.91
CA LEU A 66 39.64 6.52 4.60
C LEU A 66 38.76 7.62 4.02
N VAL A 67 38.52 7.60 2.73
CA VAL A 67 37.67 8.61 2.04
C VAL A 67 36.22 8.57 2.54
N PHE A 68 35.74 7.42 3.01
CA PHE A 68 34.38 7.29 3.56
C PHE A 68 34.21 7.88 4.96
N LEU A 69 35.28 8.32 5.62
CA LEU A 69 35.25 9.08 6.87
C LEU A 69 35.01 10.58 6.64
N ILE A 70 35.31 11.08 5.43
CA ILE A 70 35.16 12.50 5.08
C ILE A 70 33.66 12.82 5.08
N ASP A 71 33.28 13.87 5.81
CA ASP A 71 31.89 14.33 5.95
C ASP A 71 30.87 13.26 6.39
N TRP A 72 31.33 12.11 6.93
CA TRP A 72 30.46 11.01 7.37
C TRP A 72 29.39 11.48 8.35
N ASN A 73 29.77 12.30 9.35
CA ASN A 73 28.82 12.84 10.32
C ASN A 73 27.77 13.75 9.68
N LYS A 74 28.16 14.51 8.65
CA LYS A 74 27.24 15.38 7.89
C LYS A 74 26.24 14.53 7.12
N ALA A 75 26.72 13.51 6.38
CA ALA A 75 25.86 12.59 5.66
C ALA A 75 24.89 11.86 6.61
N ARG A 76 25.39 11.36 7.74
CA ARG A 76 24.57 10.67 8.74
C ARG A 76 23.48 11.58 9.34
N LYS A 77 23.79 12.86 9.61
CA LYS A 77 22.78 13.81 10.09
C LYS A 77 21.67 14.04 9.07
N ARG A 78 22.03 14.25 7.80
CA ARG A 78 21.07 14.42 6.70
C ARG A 78 20.22 13.18 6.47
N LEU A 79 20.81 11.97 6.53
CA LEU A 79 20.08 10.72 6.38
C LEU A 79 19.14 10.44 7.55
N ARG A 80 19.46 10.90 8.75
CA ARG A 80 18.61 10.70 9.93
C ARG A 80 17.31 11.47 9.89
N SER A 81 17.19 12.51 9.09
CA SER A 81 15.91 13.21 8.84
C SER A 81 15.00 12.43 7.90
N LEU A 82 15.57 11.52 7.07
CA LEU A 82 14.86 10.70 6.10
C LEU A 82 14.61 9.25 6.60
N LEU A 83 15.63 8.73 7.30
CA LEU A 83 15.67 7.33 7.70
C LEU A 83 15.89 7.20 9.18
N GLY A 84 15.54 6.49 10.04
CA GLY A 84 15.94 6.36 11.46
C GLY A 84 17.46 6.16 11.64
N LYS A 85 17.91 6.12 12.88
CA LYS A 85 19.35 6.05 13.22
C LYS A 85 20.05 4.79 12.67
N SER A 86 19.38 3.64 12.74
CA SER A 86 19.89 2.34 12.28
C SER A 86 20.07 2.34 10.77
N ASP A 87 18.97 2.63 10.05
CA ASP A 87 18.92 2.54 8.59
C ASP A 87 19.90 3.53 7.92
N ALA A 88 20.09 4.72 8.52
CA ALA A 88 21.10 5.67 8.06
C ALA A 88 22.54 5.13 8.18
N ALA A 89 22.85 4.41 9.25
CA ALA A 89 24.18 3.81 9.41
C ALA A 89 24.37 2.61 8.46
N ASP A 90 23.37 1.78 8.31
CA ASP A 90 23.39 0.62 7.40
C ASP A 90 23.53 1.05 5.93
N LEU A 91 22.84 2.14 5.52
CA LEU A 91 22.97 2.70 4.18
C LEU A 91 24.39 3.24 3.94
N LEU A 92 25.00 3.94 4.89
CA LEU A 92 26.37 4.44 4.77
C LEU A 92 27.38 3.29 4.69
N LYS A 93 27.14 2.21 5.44
CA LYS A 93 27.98 1.00 5.36
C LYS A 93 27.86 0.35 3.98
N TRP A 94 26.62 0.15 3.51
CA TRP A 94 26.37 -0.38 2.17
C TRP A 94 27.05 0.49 1.09
N ALA A 95 26.93 1.83 1.16
CA ALA A 95 27.54 2.74 0.21
C ALA A 95 29.07 2.64 0.17
N ALA A 96 29.69 2.38 1.32
CA ALA A 96 31.11 2.15 1.40
C ALA A 96 31.52 0.76 0.88
N ASP A 97 30.73 -0.28 1.13
CA ASP A 97 30.98 -1.65 0.65
C ASP A 97 30.86 -1.74 -0.89
N GLU A 98 29.95 -0.95 -1.50
CA GLU A 98 29.72 -0.89 -2.95
C GLU A 98 30.59 0.18 -3.67
N ASP A 99 31.50 0.85 -2.97
CA ASP A 99 32.33 1.94 -3.50
C ASP A 99 31.55 3.12 -4.13
N VAL A 100 30.29 3.26 -3.76
CA VAL A 100 29.42 4.35 -4.22
C VAL A 100 29.68 5.63 -3.45
N GLY A 101 29.78 5.54 -2.13
CA GLY A 101 30.06 6.65 -1.22
C GLY A 101 28.87 7.60 -1.02
N HIS A 102 29.05 8.49 -0.04
CA HIS A 102 28.02 9.46 0.36
C HIS A 102 28.29 10.88 -0.13
N MET A 103 29.44 11.14 -0.72
CA MET A 103 29.83 12.49 -1.15
C MET A 103 28.98 12.99 -2.32
N GLY A 104 28.58 12.09 -3.24
CA GLY A 104 27.67 12.40 -4.34
C GLY A 104 26.33 12.90 -3.82
N PHE A 105 25.73 12.16 -2.90
CA PHE A 105 24.49 12.54 -2.23
C PHE A 105 24.58 13.93 -1.57
N LEU A 106 25.66 14.21 -0.83
CA LEU A 106 25.86 15.52 -0.19
C LEU A 106 26.01 16.66 -1.20
N LYS A 107 26.70 16.42 -2.33
CA LYS A 107 26.90 17.42 -3.39
C LYS A 107 25.62 17.72 -4.17
N CYS A 108 24.73 16.75 -4.32
CA CYS A 108 23.43 16.91 -4.97
C CYS A 108 22.35 17.48 -4.01
N GLY A 109 22.71 18.01 -2.83
CA GLY A 109 21.80 18.67 -1.91
C GLY A 109 21.41 17.83 -0.67
N GLY A 110 21.76 16.54 -0.64
CA GLY A 110 21.48 15.68 0.52
C GLY A 110 19.98 15.40 0.69
N ASP A 111 19.47 15.63 1.88
CA ASP A 111 18.04 15.45 2.20
C ASP A 111 17.12 16.41 1.42
N GLU A 112 17.58 17.62 1.06
CA GLU A 112 16.81 18.57 0.26
C GLU A 112 16.48 18.04 -1.14
N LEU A 113 17.37 17.23 -1.73
CA LEU A 113 17.12 16.52 -2.99
C LEU A 113 15.90 15.62 -2.87
N ILE A 114 15.83 14.85 -1.77
CA ILE A 114 14.74 13.91 -1.53
C ILE A 114 13.43 14.66 -1.23
N TYR A 115 13.48 15.71 -0.41
CA TYR A 115 12.30 16.51 -0.09
C TYR A 115 11.71 17.21 -1.32
N ARG A 116 12.54 17.72 -2.23
CA ARG A 116 12.06 18.25 -3.51
C ARG A 116 11.44 17.16 -4.40
N GLY A 117 12.08 16.00 -4.46
CA GLY A 117 11.55 14.85 -5.17
C GLY A 117 10.19 14.42 -4.64
N LEU A 118 10.04 14.31 -3.31
CA LEU A 118 8.78 13.97 -2.66
C LEU A 118 7.68 15.01 -2.93
N ALA A 119 8.01 16.31 -2.87
CA ALA A 119 7.03 17.36 -3.16
C ALA A 119 6.51 17.30 -4.59
N LEU A 120 7.35 16.92 -5.55
CA LEU A 120 6.96 16.75 -6.95
C LEU A 120 6.21 15.44 -7.20
N ALA A 121 6.68 14.33 -6.65
CA ALA A 121 6.11 13.01 -6.88
C ALA A 121 4.80 12.78 -6.10
N ALA A 122 4.67 13.34 -4.89
CA ALA A 122 3.48 13.26 -4.04
C ALA A 122 2.44 14.37 -4.30
N ARG A 123 2.55 15.10 -5.41
CA ARG A 123 1.58 16.15 -5.85
C ARG A 123 1.19 17.16 -4.76
N GLY A 124 2.13 17.50 -3.87
CA GLY A 124 1.94 18.61 -2.90
C GLY A 124 1.70 18.21 -1.44
N ASP A 125 1.48 16.95 -1.12
CA ASP A 125 1.07 16.51 0.22
C ASP A 125 2.20 16.08 1.15
N TYR A 126 3.44 16.22 0.71
CA TYR A 126 4.56 15.90 1.56
C TYR A 126 4.80 17.01 2.61
N ARG A 127 4.74 16.64 3.89
CA ARG A 127 5.10 17.55 4.99
C ARG A 127 6.57 17.37 5.37
N PRO A 128 7.38 18.45 5.39
CA PRO A 128 8.75 18.38 5.88
C PRO A 128 8.80 17.80 7.30
N GLY A 129 9.65 16.79 7.51
CA GLY A 129 9.83 16.14 8.82
C GLY A 129 9.27 14.71 8.91
N LEU A 130 8.55 14.23 7.88
CA LEU A 130 8.20 12.81 7.78
C LEU A 130 9.42 11.98 7.38
N PHE A 131 9.53 10.80 7.93
CA PHE A 131 10.53 9.83 7.48
C PHE A 131 10.12 9.21 6.15
N LEU A 132 11.09 8.82 5.35
CA LEU A 132 10.83 8.17 4.06
C LEU A 132 10.04 6.85 4.22
N HIS A 133 10.19 6.15 5.36
CA HIS A 133 9.44 4.94 5.67
C HIS A 133 7.99 5.20 6.13
N ASP A 134 7.61 6.45 6.36
CA ASP A 134 6.20 6.83 6.57
C ASP A 134 5.44 6.92 5.23
N VAL A 135 6.18 7.14 4.13
CA VAL A 135 5.64 7.31 2.76
C VAL A 135 5.87 6.07 1.88
N LEU A 136 6.96 5.31 2.12
CA LEU A 136 7.30 4.08 1.39
C LEU A 136 7.50 2.92 2.38
N PRO A 137 7.21 1.66 2.00
CA PRO A 137 7.66 0.50 2.77
C PRO A 137 9.15 0.59 3.09
N ARG A 138 9.55 0.16 4.28
CA ARG A 138 10.94 0.28 4.75
C ARG A 138 11.97 -0.31 3.78
N HIS A 139 11.65 -1.45 3.14
CA HIS A 139 12.51 -2.07 2.14
C HIS A 139 12.62 -1.23 0.87
N LEU A 140 11.49 -0.66 0.38
CA LEU A 140 11.47 0.22 -0.79
C LEU A 140 12.17 1.57 -0.50
N ALA A 141 11.98 2.13 0.69
CA ALA A 141 12.72 3.33 1.12
C ALA A 141 14.24 3.09 1.09
N ARG A 142 14.69 1.90 1.49
CA ARG A 142 16.11 1.50 1.42
C ARG A 142 16.59 1.37 -0.03
N GLU A 143 15.85 0.67 -0.89
CA GLU A 143 16.15 0.50 -2.32
C GLU A 143 16.23 1.84 -3.03
N PHE A 144 15.26 2.72 -2.80
CA PHE A 144 15.26 4.07 -3.33
C PHE A 144 16.49 4.87 -2.90
N MET A 145 16.86 4.85 -1.62
CA MET A 145 18.05 5.55 -1.15
C MET A 145 19.34 4.96 -1.71
N GLN A 146 19.40 3.65 -1.94
CA GLN A 146 20.50 3.01 -2.66
C GLN A 146 20.61 3.50 -4.10
N PHE A 147 19.46 3.63 -4.79
CA PHE A 147 19.42 4.23 -6.13
C PHE A 147 19.94 5.67 -6.11
N VAL A 148 19.45 6.51 -5.19
CA VAL A 148 19.90 7.92 -5.04
C VAL A 148 21.41 8.02 -4.87
N PHE A 149 22.01 7.18 -4.02
CA PHE A 149 23.45 7.17 -3.82
C PHE A 149 24.21 6.76 -5.08
N ARG A 150 23.72 5.75 -5.80
CA ARG A 150 24.32 5.32 -7.08
C ARG A 150 24.20 6.43 -8.13
N ALA A 151 22.99 6.96 -8.36
CA ALA A 151 22.73 8.02 -9.34
C ALA A 151 23.60 9.26 -9.07
N ALA A 152 23.65 9.73 -7.82
CA ALA A 152 24.46 10.87 -7.43
C ALA A 152 25.97 10.63 -7.58
N SER A 153 26.46 9.46 -7.14
CA SER A 153 27.89 9.14 -7.18
C SER A 153 28.38 8.88 -8.60
N LEU A 154 27.69 8.05 -9.37
CA LEU A 154 28.05 7.72 -10.74
C LEU A 154 27.81 8.90 -11.67
N GLY A 155 26.66 9.58 -11.57
CA GLY A 155 26.36 10.74 -12.41
C GLY A 155 27.40 11.85 -12.27
N LEU A 156 27.86 12.18 -11.06
CA LEU A 156 28.91 13.16 -10.86
C LEU A 156 30.28 12.69 -11.38
N ARG A 157 30.60 11.40 -11.31
CA ARG A 157 31.81 10.83 -11.90
C ARG A 157 31.80 10.91 -13.44
N GLU A 158 30.64 10.71 -14.04
CA GLU A 158 30.40 10.81 -15.48
C GLU A 158 30.27 12.28 -15.97
N GLY A 159 30.29 13.24 -15.07
CA GLY A 159 30.17 14.67 -15.40
C GLY A 159 28.74 15.14 -15.68
N LYS A 160 27.73 14.37 -15.25
CA LYS A 160 26.31 14.79 -15.35
C LYS A 160 26.07 16.05 -14.54
N GLN A 161 25.19 16.91 -15.04
CA GLN A 161 24.71 18.07 -14.30
C GLN A 161 23.86 17.62 -13.11
N ILE A 162 23.94 18.36 -12.00
CA ILE A 162 23.17 18.02 -10.77
C ILE A 162 21.67 18.00 -11.06
N LEU A 163 21.17 18.93 -11.88
CA LEU A 163 19.75 18.99 -12.26
C LEU A 163 19.27 17.69 -12.92
N LEU A 164 20.07 17.10 -13.80
CA LEU A 164 19.74 15.83 -14.45
C LEU A 164 19.68 14.66 -13.44
N ILE A 165 20.58 14.68 -12.44
CA ILE A 165 20.55 13.68 -11.36
C ILE A 165 19.29 13.88 -10.49
N GLU A 166 18.89 15.12 -10.24
CA GLU A 166 17.63 15.45 -9.54
C GLU A 166 16.43 14.91 -10.31
N ASP A 167 16.37 15.11 -11.62
CA ASP A 167 15.30 14.59 -12.46
C ASP A 167 15.25 13.05 -12.44
N GLU A 168 16.40 12.37 -12.52
CA GLU A 168 16.48 10.91 -12.38
C GLU A 168 15.92 10.44 -11.04
N VAL A 169 16.19 11.14 -9.94
CA VAL A 169 15.68 10.83 -8.60
C VAL A 169 14.18 11.06 -8.51
N VAL A 170 13.64 12.12 -9.10
CA VAL A 170 12.20 12.40 -9.15
C VAL A 170 11.45 11.32 -9.94
N VAL A 171 12.00 10.93 -11.10
CA VAL A 171 11.40 9.88 -11.95
C VAL A 171 11.35 8.55 -11.21
N GLU A 172 12.44 8.15 -10.54
CA GLU A 172 12.47 6.90 -9.80
C GLU A 172 11.51 6.94 -8.60
N LEU A 173 11.45 8.06 -7.87
CA LEU A 173 10.51 8.22 -6.76
C LEU A 173 9.06 8.13 -7.25
N SER A 174 8.73 8.76 -8.37
CA SER A 174 7.41 8.67 -9.01
C SER A 174 7.04 7.24 -9.40
N ARG A 175 8.04 6.42 -9.78
CA ARG A 175 7.85 4.99 -10.06
C ARG A 175 7.47 4.20 -8.80
N PHE A 176 8.12 4.48 -7.65
CA PHE A 176 7.76 3.85 -6.38
C PHE A 176 6.34 4.21 -5.94
N PHE A 177 5.90 5.45 -6.14
CA PHE A 177 4.52 5.87 -5.84
C PHE A 177 3.51 5.21 -6.78
N ARG A 178 3.76 5.17 -8.08
CA ARG A 178 2.90 4.47 -9.05
C ARG A 178 2.71 3.00 -8.70
N GLY A 179 3.77 2.29 -8.37
CA GLY A 179 3.67 0.90 -7.96
C GLY A 179 2.92 0.68 -6.64
N ALA A 180 2.81 1.68 -5.77
CA ALA A 180 1.96 1.60 -4.57
C ALA A 180 0.48 1.73 -4.93
N GLU A 181 0.13 2.65 -5.82
CA GLU A 181 -1.23 2.84 -6.32
C GLU A 181 -1.72 1.66 -7.18
N GLU A 182 -0.85 1.10 -8.03
CA GLU A 182 -1.16 -0.11 -8.81
C GLU A 182 -1.54 -1.27 -7.89
N ARG A 183 -0.78 -1.49 -6.81
CA ARG A 183 -1.11 -2.52 -5.82
C ARG A 183 -2.45 -2.27 -5.12
N LEU A 184 -2.81 -1.03 -4.82
CA LEU A 184 -4.11 -0.71 -4.23
C LEU A 184 -5.25 -0.90 -5.22
N LEU A 185 -5.04 -0.59 -6.50
CA LEU A 185 -6.02 -0.90 -7.54
C LEU A 185 -6.15 -2.41 -7.78
N ASP A 186 -5.06 -3.17 -7.66
CA ASP A 186 -5.13 -4.64 -7.67
C ASP A 186 -5.94 -5.17 -6.50
N MET A 187 -5.73 -4.64 -5.27
CA MET A 187 -6.53 -4.98 -4.09
C MET A 187 -8.00 -4.58 -4.27
N ALA A 188 -8.28 -3.40 -4.81
CA ALA A 188 -9.65 -2.97 -5.11
C ALA A 188 -10.34 -3.88 -6.14
N ALA A 189 -9.61 -4.34 -7.16
CA ALA A 189 -10.13 -5.26 -8.16
C ALA A 189 -10.42 -6.65 -7.55
N GLU A 190 -9.56 -7.14 -6.69
CA GLU A 190 -9.77 -8.39 -5.96
C GLU A 190 -10.98 -8.29 -5.01
N HIS A 191 -11.08 -7.19 -4.26
CA HIS A 191 -12.22 -6.89 -3.38
C HIS A 191 -13.55 -6.83 -4.17
N ALA A 192 -13.56 -6.11 -5.31
CA ALA A 192 -14.75 -6.04 -6.18
C ALA A 192 -15.16 -7.43 -6.73
N ALA A 193 -14.20 -8.30 -7.02
CA ALA A 193 -14.48 -9.66 -7.44
C ALA A 193 -15.13 -10.48 -6.31
N LEU A 194 -14.67 -10.33 -5.06
CA LEU A 194 -15.29 -10.97 -3.89
C LEU A 194 -16.72 -10.47 -3.69
N THR A 195 -16.96 -9.17 -3.77
CA THR A 195 -18.30 -8.57 -3.73
C THR A 195 -19.24 -9.21 -4.76
N TRP A 196 -18.77 -9.35 -6.00
CA TRP A 196 -19.55 -9.99 -7.06
C TRP A 196 -19.84 -11.47 -6.76
N GLU A 197 -18.87 -12.23 -6.24
CA GLU A 197 -19.05 -13.65 -5.89
C GLU A 197 -20.09 -13.84 -4.80
N VAL A 198 -20.14 -12.99 -3.76
CA VAL A 198 -21.13 -13.05 -2.70
C VAL A 198 -22.53 -12.75 -3.27
N ALA A 199 -22.67 -11.67 -4.06
CA ALA A 199 -23.93 -11.29 -4.71
C ALA A 199 -24.45 -12.40 -5.66
N ALA A 200 -23.55 -13.04 -6.42
CA ALA A 200 -23.89 -14.15 -7.32
C ALA A 200 -24.36 -15.38 -6.52
N GLY A 201 -23.68 -15.70 -5.43
CA GLY A 201 -24.07 -16.80 -4.53
C GLY A 201 -25.46 -16.59 -3.92
N LEU A 202 -25.77 -15.37 -3.46
CA LEU A 202 -27.08 -15.02 -2.92
C LEU A 202 -28.18 -15.16 -3.97
N ARG A 203 -28.00 -14.56 -5.14
CA ARG A 203 -28.96 -14.67 -6.25
C ARG A 203 -29.21 -16.14 -6.61
N ASP A 204 -28.17 -16.95 -6.73
CA ASP A 204 -28.30 -18.37 -7.07
C ASP A 204 -29.02 -19.17 -5.99
N SER A 205 -28.81 -18.84 -4.71
CA SER A 205 -29.50 -19.47 -3.59
C SER A 205 -30.98 -19.14 -3.58
N LEU A 206 -31.36 -17.88 -3.81
CA LEU A 206 -32.74 -17.45 -3.90
C LEU A 206 -33.48 -18.13 -5.07
N LEU A 207 -32.83 -18.27 -6.23
CA LEU A 207 -33.36 -19.03 -7.36
C LEU A 207 -33.65 -20.49 -7.04
N ARG A 208 -32.80 -21.10 -6.19
CA ARG A 208 -32.92 -22.50 -5.77
C ARG A 208 -33.84 -22.74 -4.57
N ALA A 209 -34.39 -21.67 -3.97
CA ALA A 209 -35.25 -21.76 -2.79
C ALA A 209 -36.50 -22.64 -2.98
N ARG A 210 -36.85 -23.00 -4.21
CA ARG A 210 -37.95 -23.92 -4.56
C ARG A 210 -37.57 -25.38 -4.48
N LEU A 211 -36.30 -25.71 -4.44
CA LEU A 211 -35.81 -27.08 -4.39
C LEU A 211 -36.00 -27.65 -2.97
N SER A 212 -36.14 -28.96 -2.87
CA SER A 212 -36.38 -29.62 -1.58
C SER A 212 -35.17 -29.48 -0.61
N ASP A 213 -34.02 -29.17 -1.10
CA ASP A 213 -32.75 -29.01 -0.36
C ASP A 213 -32.29 -27.55 -0.19
N TRP A 214 -33.20 -26.58 -0.32
CA TRP A 214 -32.88 -25.14 -0.30
C TRP A 214 -32.13 -24.72 0.97
N GLN A 215 -32.44 -25.27 2.11
CA GLN A 215 -31.77 -24.98 3.39
C GLN A 215 -30.26 -25.29 3.30
N ARG A 216 -29.92 -26.42 2.68
CA ARG A 216 -28.53 -26.78 2.46
C ARG A 216 -27.85 -25.79 1.53
N HIS A 217 -28.53 -25.27 0.49
CA HIS A 217 -28.00 -24.24 -0.39
C HIS A 217 -27.75 -22.93 0.35
N PHE A 218 -28.68 -22.48 1.20
CA PHE A 218 -28.50 -21.29 2.03
C PHE A 218 -27.33 -21.48 3.00
N GLY A 219 -27.20 -22.59 3.68
CA GLY A 219 -26.08 -22.91 4.55
C GLY A 219 -24.72 -22.83 3.82
N HIS A 220 -24.62 -23.46 2.65
CA HIS A 220 -23.41 -23.40 1.81
C HIS A 220 -23.08 -21.99 1.34
N THR A 221 -24.10 -21.21 0.98
CA THR A 221 -23.87 -19.82 0.54
C THR A 221 -23.40 -18.94 1.69
N ALA A 222 -23.96 -19.09 2.89
CA ALA A 222 -23.53 -18.36 4.06
C ALA A 222 -22.10 -18.72 4.48
N GLU A 223 -21.71 -20.00 4.44
CA GLU A 223 -20.33 -20.44 4.71
C GLU A 223 -19.34 -19.82 3.70
N ARG A 224 -19.69 -19.77 2.42
CA ARG A 224 -18.86 -19.17 1.38
C ARG A 224 -18.80 -17.64 1.52
N ALA A 225 -19.94 -16.99 1.77
CA ALA A 225 -20.01 -15.55 1.98
C ALA A 225 -19.10 -15.13 3.15
N LYS A 226 -19.18 -15.87 4.28
CA LYS A 226 -18.29 -15.65 5.43
C LYS A 226 -16.80 -15.81 5.10
N ALA A 227 -16.47 -16.80 4.28
CA ALA A 227 -15.08 -17.00 3.86
C ALA A 227 -14.58 -15.87 2.92
N TRP A 228 -15.44 -15.34 2.08
CA TRP A 228 -15.12 -14.23 1.18
C TRP A 228 -15.06 -12.88 1.92
N GLU A 229 -15.96 -12.62 2.86
CA GLU A 229 -15.92 -11.45 3.75
C GLU A 229 -14.59 -11.41 4.52
N SER A 230 -14.16 -12.53 5.09
CA SER A 230 -12.87 -12.60 5.78
C SER A 230 -11.66 -12.31 4.85
N GLN A 231 -11.74 -12.66 3.57
CA GLN A 231 -10.72 -12.30 2.58
C GLN A 231 -10.80 -10.81 2.22
N ALA A 232 -12.00 -10.22 2.13
CA ALA A 232 -12.21 -8.79 1.90
C ALA A 232 -11.64 -7.96 3.05
N ASP A 233 -11.89 -8.36 4.31
CA ASP A 233 -11.31 -7.80 5.53
C ASP A 233 -9.77 -7.78 5.50
N ASP A 234 -9.14 -8.87 5.06
CA ASP A 234 -7.68 -8.95 4.92
C ASP A 234 -7.15 -7.92 3.89
N LEU A 235 -7.89 -7.69 2.79
CA LEU A 235 -7.56 -6.66 1.80
C LEU A 235 -7.72 -5.25 2.37
N VAL A 236 -8.78 -4.98 3.14
CA VAL A 236 -8.98 -3.70 3.84
C VAL A 236 -7.83 -3.42 4.80
N GLN A 237 -7.42 -4.40 5.60
CA GLN A 237 -6.30 -4.23 6.52
C GLN A 237 -4.98 -3.95 5.78
N ALA A 238 -4.73 -4.65 4.67
CA ALA A 238 -3.56 -4.40 3.82
C ALA A 238 -3.60 -3.00 3.20
N ALA A 239 -4.76 -2.53 2.75
CA ALA A 239 -4.97 -1.21 2.19
C ALA A 239 -4.78 -0.10 3.26
N ARG A 240 -5.30 -0.28 4.47
CA ARG A 240 -5.08 0.63 5.62
C ARG A 240 -3.59 0.80 5.96
N LEU A 241 -2.80 -0.27 5.87
CA LEU A 241 -1.36 -0.20 6.05
C LEU A 241 -0.67 0.59 4.92
N ALA A 242 -1.21 0.54 3.72
CA ALA A 242 -0.71 1.31 2.58
C ALA A 242 -1.12 2.80 2.63
N MET A 243 -2.28 3.13 3.21
CA MET A 243 -2.84 4.49 3.33
C MET A 243 -1.89 5.50 3.98
N ARG A 244 -1.08 5.08 4.94
CA ARG A 244 -0.14 5.94 5.68
C ARG A 244 0.99 6.50 4.82
N ARG A 245 1.02 6.23 3.52
CA ARG A 245 2.20 6.40 2.67
C ARG A 245 2.09 7.48 1.60
N SER A 246 0.87 7.83 1.14
CA SER A 246 0.63 8.90 0.17
C SER A 246 -0.86 9.24 0.09
N GLU A 247 -1.24 10.46 -0.33
CA GLU A 247 -2.67 10.83 -0.48
C GLU A 247 -3.43 10.03 -1.55
N PRO A 248 -2.90 9.79 -2.76
CA PRO A 248 -3.59 8.91 -3.69
C PRO A 248 -3.81 7.51 -3.13
N ALA A 249 -2.84 6.99 -2.36
CA ALA A 249 -2.98 5.73 -1.63
C ALA A 249 -4.05 5.82 -0.54
N ALA A 250 -4.17 6.98 0.13
CA ALA A 250 -5.19 7.21 1.15
C ALA A 250 -6.60 7.14 0.56
N PHE A 251 -6.83 7.75 -0.59
CA PHE A 251 -8.12 7.69 -1.27
C PHE A 251 -8.52 6.27 -1.65
N LEU A 252 -7.62 5.53 -2.33
CA LEU A 252 -7.89 4.15 -2.75
C LEU A 252 -8.13 3.21 -1.56
N ALA A 253 -7.39 3.39 -0.45
CA ALA A 253 -7.62 2.61 0.75
C ALA A 253 -8.98 2.91 1.39
N GLN A 254 -9.40 4.19 1.46
CA GLN A 254 -10.73 4.59 1.93
C GLN A 254 -11.84 4.07 1.02
N LEU A 255 -11.57 3.93 -0.27
CA LEU A 255 -12.52 3.39 -1.22
C LEU A 255 -12.71 1.88 -1.02
N ILE A 256 -11.63 1.11 -0.79
CA ILE A 256 -11.71 -0.31 -0.46
C ILE A 256 -12.46 -0.49 0.87
N GLU A 257 -12.16 0.34 1.89
CA GLU A 257 -12.85 0.34 3.17
C GLU A 257 -14.35 0.63 3.04
N ALA A 258 -14.73 1.58 2.17
CA ALA A 258 -16.15 1.85 1.91
C ALA A 258 -16.84 0.72 1.12
N ALA A 259 -16.09 0.01 0.26
CA ALA A 259 -16.63 -1.12 -0.48
C ALA A 259 -16.83 -2.37 0.39
N ASP A 260 -16.17 -2.44 1.54
CA ASP A 260 -16.29 -3.54 2.49
C ASP A 260 -17.70 -3.62 3.11
N GLU A 261 -18.32 -2.47 3.39
CA GLU A 261 -19.70 -2.38 3.86
C GLU A 261 -20.70 -3.12 2.92
N VAL A 262 -20.39 -3.16 1.61
CA VAL A 262 -21.19 -3.92 0.64
C VAL A 262 -21.08 -5.42 0.90
N VAL A 263 -19.87 -5.92 1.17
CA VAL A 263 -19.64 -7.35 1.42
C VAL A 263 -20.30 -7.75 2.74
N ASP A 264 -20.21 -6.90 3.77
CA ASP A 264 -20.83 -7.10 5.08
C ASP A 264 -22.36 -7.22 4.96
N CYS A 265 -23.00 -6.28 4.24
CA CYS A 265 -24.44 -6.34 3.98
C CYS A 265 -24.85 -7.65 3.25
N LEU A 266 -24.06 -8.07 2.28
CA LEU A 266 -24.33 -9.31 1.52
C LEU A 266 -24.08 -10.56 2.38
N GLU A 267 -23.07 -10.57 3.25
CA GLU A 267 -22.84 -11.68 4.20
C GLU A 267 -23.99 -11.78 5.20
N ASP A 268 -24.43 -10.66 5.78
CA ASP A 268 -25.59 -10.59 6.67
C ASP A 268 -26.86 -11.14 5.99
N ALA A 269 -27.12 -10.76 4.74
CA ALA A 269 -28.23 -11.30 3.95
C ALA A 269 -28.11 -12.83 3.79
N ALA A 270 -26.90 -13.34 3.50
CA ALA A 270 -26.67 -14.78 3.37
C ALA A 270 -26.87 -15.52 4.69
N PHE A 271 -26.35 -14.96 5.79
CA PHE A 271 -26.55 -15.52 7.13
C PHE A 271 -28.03 -15.54 7.52
N ARG A 272 -28.78 -14.43 7.31
CA ARG A 272 -30.21 -14.34 7.65
C ARG A 272 -31.04 -15.42 6.96
N LEU A 273 -30.78 -15.70 5.69
CA LEU A 273 -31.47 -16.76 4.96
C LEU A 273 -31.31 -18.14 5.61
N THR A 274 -30.21 -18.42 6.31
CA THR A 274 -30.04 -19.68 7.05
C THR A 274 -30.99 -19.82 8.25
N THR A 275 -31.50 -18.70 8.76
CA THR A 275 -32.42 -18.68 9.92
C THR A 275 -33.90 -18.88 9.54
N LEU A 276 -34.20 -19.03 8.25
CA LEU A 276 -35.55 -19.28 7.77
C LEU A 276 -36.08 -20.61 8.36
N PRO A 277 -37.36 -20.65 8.86
CA PRO A 277 -37.95 -21.88 9.35
C PRO A 277 -37.96 -23.00 8.32
N ALA A 278 -37.77 -24.24 8.77
CA ALA A 278 -37.73 -25.41 7.88
C ALA A 278 -39.04 -25.65 7.10
N GLU A 279 -40.15 -25.28 7.72
CA GLU A 279 -41.49 -25.33 7.15
C GLU A 279 -41.83 -24.17 6.21
N SER A 280 -40.91 -23.19 6.06
CA SER A 280 -41.16 -22.04 5.21
C SER A 280 -41.34 -22.41 3.74
N ASN A 281 -42.26 -21.72 3.10
CA ASN A 281 -42.48 -21.90 1.69
C ASN A 281 -41.40 -21.13 0.90
N GLY A 282 -40.43 -21.83 0.27
CA GLY A 282 -39.38 -21.25 -0.56
C GLY A 282 -39.89 -20.37 -1.70
N GLU A 283 -41.18 -20.47 -2.08
CA GLU A 283 -41.80 -19.59 -3.07
C GLU A 283 -41.83 -18.11 -2.62
N LEU A 284 -41.82 -17.84 -1.30
CA LEU A 284 -41.72 -16.47 -0.77
C LEU A 284 -40.36 -15.84 -1.00
N CYS A 285 -39.30 -16.62 -1.00
CA CYS A 285 -37.94 -16.11 -1.33
C CYS A 285 -37.84 -15.50 -2.72
N ARG A 286 -38.77 -15.85 -3.64
CA ARG A 286 -38.85 -15.25 -4.97
C ARG A 286 -39.13 -13.75 -4.94
N GLN A 287 -39.74 -13.23 -3.89
CA GLN A 287 -39.99 -11.82 -3.78
C GLN A 287 -38.68 -11.02 -3.76
N LEU A 288 -37.58 -11.65 -3.29
CA LEU A 288 -36.23 -11.07 -3.25
C LEU A 288 -35.40 -11.37 -4.51
N GLU A 289 -35.89 -12.21 -5.45
CA GLU A 289 -35.13 -12.61 -6.65
C GLU A 289 -34.79 -11.40 -7.55
N THR A 290 -35.74 -10.49 -7.75
CA THR A 290 -35.53 -9.30 -8.57
C THR A 290 -34.49 -8.39 -7.96
N LEU A 291 -34.57 -8.14 -6.66
CA LEU A 291 -33.63 -7.32 -5.90
C LEU A 291 -32.22 -7.92 -5.95
N ALA A 292 -32.06 -9.21 -5.63
CA ALA A 292 -30.75 -9.86 -5.70
C ALA A 292 -30.13 -9.86 -7.10
N ARG A 293 -30.96 -9.91 -8.16
CA ARG A 293 -30.49 -9.80 -9.55
C ARG A 293 -29.99 -8.39 -9.86
N LEU A 294 -30.66 -7.37 -9.35
CA LEU A 294 -30.25 -5.97 -9.52
C LEU A 294 -28.97 -5.66 -8.78
N VAL A 295 -28.84 -6.11 -7.53
CA VAL A 295 -27.61 -6.00 -6.73
C VAL A 295 -26.44 -6.69 -7.44
N LEU A 296 -26.66 -7.91 -7.96
CA LEU A 296 -25.62 -8.59 -8.75
C LEU A 296 -25.21 -7.79 -9.99
N ALA A 297 -26.18 -7.15 -10.68
CA ALA A 297 -25.88 -6.30 -11.84
C ALA A 297 -25.09 -5.07 -11.42
N ALA A 298 -25.40 -4.43 -10.28
CA ALA A 298 -24.65 -3.32 -9.73
C ALA A 298 -23.22 -3.74 -9.34
N ALA A 299 -23.03 -4.90 -8.71
CA ALA A 299 -21.70 -5.47 -8.40
C ALA A 299 -20.90 -5.75 -9.69
N GLN A 300 -21.53 -6.21 -10.77
CA GLN A 300 -20.87 -6.39 -12.07
C GLN A 300 -20.39 -5.06 -12.68
N GLU A 301 -21.20 -4.01 -12.59
CA GLU A 301 -20.79 -2.68 -13.06
C GLU A 301 -19.68 -2.11 -12.19
N TYR A 302 -19.70 -2.35 -10.87
CA TYR A 302 -18.63 -1.96 -9.96
C TYR A 302 -17.29 -2.62 -10.33
N VAL A 303 -17.28 -3.92 -10.62
CA VAL A 303 -16.06 -4.62 -11.13
C VAL A 303 -15.53 -3.95 -12.39
N LYS A 304 -16.40 -3.53 -13.32
CA LYS A 304 -15.99 -2.84 -14.55
C LYS A 304 -15.42 -1.45 -14.26
N VAL A 305 -16.04 -0.68 -13.36
CA VAL A 305 -15.54 0.65 -12.94
C VAL A 305 -14.14 0.55 -12.38
N VAL A 306 -13.88 -0.41 -11.48
CA VAL A 306 -12.55 -0.64 -10.93
C VAL A 306 -11.55 -1.08 -12.00
N ALA A 307 -11.96 -1.98 -12.91
CA ALA A 307 -11.10 -2.43 -14.01
C ALA A 307 -10.74 -1.28 -14.97
N THR A 308 -11.67 -0.39 -15.27
CA THR A 308 -11.43 0.82 -16.09
C THR A 308 -10.48 1.78 -15.39
N ALA A 309 -10.67 2.04 -14.10
CA ALA A 309 -9.76 2.87 -13.30
C ALA A 309 -8.33 2.29 -13.25
N ARG A 310 -8.19 0.95 -13.27
CA ARG A 310 -6.90 0.26 -13.30
C ARG A 310 -6.20 0.40 -14.65
N SER A 311 -6.92 0.28 -15.77
CA SER A 311 -6.36 0.30 -17.13
C SER A 311 -6.13 1.72 -17.66
N GLY A 312 -6.91 2.70 -17.25
CA GLY A 312 -6.90 4.07 -17.79
C GLY A 312 -5.70 4.95 -17.37
N ARG A 313 -4.80 4.44 -16.52
CA ARG A 313 -3.66 5.24 -15.99
C ARG A 313 -2.52 5.48 -16.96
N ASP A 314 -2.28 4.57 -17.89
CA ASP A 314 -1.20 4.72 -18.89
C ASP A 314 -1.62 5.57 -20.09
N ALA A 315 -2.90 5.75 -20.29
CA ALA A 315 -3.46 6.63 -21.30
C ALA A 315 -4.80 7.18 -20.77
N SER A 316 -4.78 8.33 -20.07
CA SER A 316 -6.02 9.06 -19.71
C SER A 316 -6.77 9.47 -21.00
N SER A 317 -7.27 8.46 -21.71
CA SER A 317 -8.07 8.68 -22.90
C SER A 317 -9.42 9.23 -22.48
N ARG A 318 -9.96 10.14 -23.27
CA ARG A 318 -11.33 10.63 -23.08
C ARG A 318 -12.35 9.47 -23.06
N GLU A 319 -12.04 8.37 -23.72
CA GLU A 319 -12.85 7.16 -23.78
C GLU A 319 -12.89 6.45 -22.43
N ASP A 320 -11.74 6.23 -21.78
CA ASP A 320 -11.68 5.56 -20.46
C ASP A 320 -12.47 6.34 -19.40
N MET A 321 -12.39 7.68 -19.42
CA MET A 321 -13.18 8.53 -18.54
C MET A 321 -14.68 8.43 -18.83
N GLN A 322 -15.07 8.37 -20.10
CA GLN A 322 -16.47 8.20 -20.49
C GLN A 322 -17.01 6.83 -20.04
N ASP A 323 -16.21 5.78 -20.18
CA ASP A 323 -16.59 4.42 -19.76
C ASP A 323 -16.73 4.32 -18.24
N LEU A 324 -15.81 4.94 -17.49
CA LEU A 324 -15.89 5.02 -16.02
C LEU A 324 -17.17 5.74 -15.58
N LEU A 325 -17.45 6.93 -16.14
CA LEU A 325 -18.65 7.70 -15.83
C LEU A 325 -19.94 6.96 -16.24
N ALA A 326 -19.93 6.25 -17.36
CA ALA A 326 -21.06 5.43 -17.80
C ALA A 326 -21.33 4.29 -16.81
N GLY A 327 -20.28 3.62 -16.32
CA GLY A 327 -20.39 2.58 -15.29
C GLY A 327 -20.97 3.12 -13.98
N VAL A 328 -20.48 4.28 -13.51
CA VAL A 328 -21.04 4.96 -12.33
C VAL A 328 -22.52 5.30 -12.51
N HIS A 329 -22.90 5.90 -13.62
CA HIS A 329 -24.31 6.21 -13.91
C HIS A 329 -25.17 4.95 -13.95
N ARG A 330 -24.63 3.83 -14.44
CA ARG A 330 -25.35 2.56 -14.45
C ARG A 330 -25.60 2.01 -13.05
N ILE A 331 -24.61 2.14 -12.14
CA ILE A 331 -24.77 1.73 -10.73
C ILE A 331 -25.87 2.57 -10.06
N ILE A 332 -25.86 3.90 -10.24
CA ILE A 332 -26.91 4.80 -9.71
C ILE A 332 -28.30 4.41 -10.23
N ALA A 333 -28.42 4.10 -11.51
CA ALA A 333 -29.70 3.67 -12.07
C ALA A 333 -30.18 2.33 -11.48
N LEU A 334 -29.26 1.40 -11.24
CA LEU A 334 -29.57 0.09 -10.65
C LEU A 334 -29.97 0.21 -9.19
N GLU A 335 -29.36 1.12 -8.42
CA GLU A 335 -29.77 1.41 -7.03
C GLU A 335 -31.23 1.91 -6.98
N HIS A 336 -31.63 2.87 -7.81
CA HIS A 336 -33.04 3.31 -7.89
C HIS A 336 -33.99 2.16 -8.27
N GLU A 337 -33.57 1.24 -9.16
CA GLU A 337 -34.32 0.02 -9.45
C GLU A 337 -34.38 -0.92 -8.24
N CYS A 338 -33.33 -0.98 -7.38
CA CYS A 338 -33.30 -1.75 -6.13
C CYS A 338 -34.30 -1.20 -5.11
N ASP A 339 -34.36 0.11 -4.89
CA ASP A 339 -35.34 0.81 -4.06
C ASP A 339 -36.79 0.40 -4.39
N ASP A 340 -37.14 0.45 -5.69
CA ASP A 340 -38.46 0.05 -6.12
C ASP A 340 -38.75 -1.45 -5.97
N ALA A 341 -37.73 -2.28 -6.19
CA ALA A 341 -37.81 -3.73 -6.03
C ALA A 341 -37.94 -4.15 -4.56
N GLU A 342 -37.22 -3.47 -3.65
CA GLU A 342 -37.33 -3.70 -2.20
C GLU A 342 -38.73 -3.41 -1.70
N ARG A 343 -39.30 -2.23 -1.99
CA ARG A 343 -40.66 -1.85 -1.62
C ARG A 343 -41.71 -2.82 -2.18
N ALA A 344 -41.54 -3.27 -3.42
CA ALA A 344 -42.42 -4.27 -4.00
C ALA A 344 -42.32 -5.62 -3.32
N ALA A 345 -41.09 -6.04 -2.96
CA ALA A 345 -40.85 -7.28 -2.23
C ALA A 345 -41.47 -7.22 -0.82
N GLU A 346 -41.26 -6.13 -0.07
CA GLU A 346 -41.82 -5.93 1.25
C GLU A 346 -43.36 -6.02 1.23
N ALA A 347 -43.99 -5.30 0.31
CA ALA A 347 -45.46 -5.35 0.14
C ALA A 347 -45.97 -6.75 -0.17
N ALA A 348 -45.24 -7.51 -0.99
CA ALA A 348 -45.60 -8.90 -1.32
C ALA A 348 -45.40 -9.87 -0.14
N LEU A 349 -44.33 -9.67 0.65
CA LEU A 349 -44.06 -10.44 1.86
C LEU A 349 -45.11 -10.20 2.93
N LEU A 350 -45.49 -8.93 3.19
CA LEU A 350 -46.56 -8.57 4.11
C LEU A 350 -47.91 -9.22 3.75
N ALA A 351 -48.18 -9.39 2.47
CA ALA A 351 -49.44 -9.98 1.98
C ALA A 351 -49.46 -11.52 2.05
N ARG A 352 -48.28 -12.20 2.07
CA ARG A 352 -48.17 -13.64 1.81
C ARG A 352 -47.47 -14.44 2.90
N ALA A 353 -46.74 -13.80 3.82
CA ALA A 353 -45.99 -14.51 4.85
C ALA A 353 -46.93 -15.30 5.79
N GLY A 354 -46.60 -16.55 6.04
CA GLY A 354 -47.36 -17.44 6.91
C GLY A 354 -47.05 -17.26 8.41
N SER A 355 -45.93 -16.65 8.73
CA SER A 355 -45.51 -16.40 10.11
C SER A 355 -44.71 -15.08 10.22
N PHE A 356 -44.71 -14.50 11.43
CA PHE A 356 -43.90 -13.34 11.74
C PHE A 356 -42.38 -13.59 11.50
N ARG A 357 -41.91 -14.78 11.87
CA ARG A 357 -40.50 -15.14 11.69
C ARG A 357 -40.09 -15.16 10.21
N GLU A 358 -40.94 -15.75 9.38
CA GLU A 358 -40.71 -15.80 7.94
C GLU A 358 -40.73 -14.39 7.33
N LEU A 359 -41.73 -13.56 7.68
CA LEU A 359 -41.78 -12.16 7.29
C LEU A 359 -40.53 -11.39 7.71
N TYR A 360 -40.13 -11.49 8.97
CA TYR A 360 -39.02 -10.78 9.54
C TYR A 360 -37.70 -11.13 8.84
N VAL A 361 -37.43 -12.44 8.68
CA VAL A 361 -36.19 -12.88 8.02
C VAL A 361 -36.10 -12.39 6.59
N LEU A 362 -37.17 -12.54 5.79
CA LEU A 362 -37.15 -12.15 4.39
C LEU A 362 -37.16 -10.62 4.21
N ALA A 363 -37.89 -9.86 5.04
CA ALA A 363 -37.89 -8.40 4.97
C ALA A 363 -36.51 -7.82 5.34
N GLU A 364 -35.88 -8.33 6.41
CA GLU A 364 -34.53 -7.88 6.77
C GLU A 364 -33.47 -8.31 5.73
N THR A 365 -33.62 -9.49 5.11
CA THR A 365 -32.76 -9.87 3.96
C THR A 365 -32.95 -8.91 2.78
N GLY A 366 -34.19 -8.43 2.54
CA GLY A 366 -34.47 -7.44 1.53
C GLY A 366 -33.74 -6.12 1.80
N LYS A 367 -33.76 -5.66 3.04
CA LYS A 367 -33.04 -4.45 3.47
C LYS A 367 -31.53 -4.59 3.36
N ASP A 368 -30.97 -5.74 3.76
CA ASP A 368 -29.53 -5.97 3.61
C ASP A 368 -29.10 -5.92 2.13
N LEU A 369 -29.93 -6.45 1.22
CA LEU A 369 -29.68 -6.39 -0.23
C LEU A 369 -29.79 -4.96 -0.79
N GLU A 370 -30.77 -4.19 -0.35
CA GLU A 370 -30.95 -2.79 -0.76
C GLU A 370 -29.80 -1.92 -0.20
N GLN A 371 -29.45 -2.11 1.08
CA GLN A 371 -28.31 -1.43 1.69
C GLN A 371 -27.01 -1.72 0.92
N ALA A 372 -26.79 -2.95 0.45
CA ALA A 372 -25.64 -3.29 -0.39
C ALA A 372 -25.63 -2.52 -1.72
N ALA A 373 -26.81 -2.23 -2.31
CA ALA A 373 -26.91 -1.39 -3.52
C ALA A 373 -26.61 0.09 -3.22
N ASP A 374 -27.08 0.61 -2.10
CA ASP A 374 -26.80 1.96 -1.60
C ASP A 374 -25.29 2.17 -1.39
N GLU A 375 -24.62 1.23 -0.71
CA GLU A 375 -23.19 1.30 -0.48
C GLU A 375 -22.40 1.20 -1.81
N LEU A 376 -22.82 0.36 -2.75
CA LEU A 376 -22.23 0.33 -4.10
C LEU A 376 -22.34 1.68 -4.82
N MET A 377 -23.49 2.36 -4.72
CA MET A 377 -23.68 3.70 -5.25
C MET A 377 -22.74 4.70 -4.55
N CYS A 378 -22.63 4.66 -3.22
CA CYS A 378 -21.73 5.52 -2.45
C CYS A 378 -20.29 5.36 -2.89
N VAL A 379 -19.81 4.13 -3.08
CA VAL A 379 -18.47 3.82 -3.58
C VAL A 379 -18.27 4.33 -5.01
N ALA A 380 -19.24 4.11 -5.90
CA ALA A 380 -19.18 4.57 -7.28
C ALA A 380 -19.10 6.11 -7.38
N LEU A 381 -19.85 6.84 -6.55
CA LEU A 381 -19.78 8.30 -6.47
C LEU A 381 -18.40 8.79 -5.99
N LYS A 382 -17.78 8.12 -5.03
CA LYS A 382 -16.40 8.43 -4.60
C LYS A 382 -15.41 8.25 -5.75
N PHE A 383 -15.54 7.19 -6.55
CA PHE A 383 -14.73 6.98 -7.76
C PHE A 383 -14.88 8.12 -8.76
N ARG A 384 -16.12 8.53 -9.04
CA ARG A 384 -16.42 9.65 -9.95
C ARG A 384 -15.75 10.94 -9.47
N ASP A 385 -15.93 11.27 -8.20
CA ASP A 385 -15.43 12.53 -7.64
C ASP A 385 -13.90 12.58 -7.68
N HIS A 386 -13.23 11.46 -7.42
CA HIS A 386 -11.78 11.35 -7.55
C HIS A 386 -11.34 11.53 -9.02
N ALA A 387 -11.94 10.80 -9.95
CA ALA A 387 -11.60 10.89 -11.36
C ALA A 387 -11.78 12.32 -11.91
N LEU A 388 -12.86 13.01 -11.51
CA LEU A 388 -13.09 14.41 -11.90
C LEU A 388 -12.08 15.36 -11.27
N SER A 389 -11.65 15.12 -10.03
CA SER A 389 -10.62 15.94 -9.37
C SER A 389 -9.25 15.82 -10.02
N GLU A 390 -8.90 14.65 -10.52
CA GLU A 390 -7.65 14.43 -11.27
C GLU A 390 -7.64 15.19 -12.60
N VAL A 391 -8.77 15.20 -13.33
CA VAL A 391 -8.90 15.97 -14.59
C VAL A 391 -8.81 17.47 -14.34
N ALA A 392 -9.36 17.97 -13.22
CA ALA A 392 -9.31 19.40 -12.89
C ALA A 392 -7.92 19.87 -12.43
N ALA A 393 -7.04 18.97 -12.01
CA ALA A 393 -5.68 19.25 -11.56
C ALA A 393 -4.65 19.30 -12.70
N HIS A 394 -5.04 18.86 -13.92
CA HIS A 394 -4.26 18.91 -15.17
C HIS A 394 -4.75 19.99 -16.11
#